data_edcf1ba0e810a6d35610c40b532d11f9
#
_entry.id   edcf1ba0e810a6d35610c40b532d11f9
#
_cell.length_a   1.000
_cell.length_b   1.000
_cell.length_c   1.000
_cell.angle_alpha   90.00
_cell.angle_beta   90.00
_cell.angle_gamma   90.00
#
_symmetry.space_group_name_H-M   'P 1'
#
loop_
_entity.id
_entity.type
_entity.pdbx_description
1 polymer ?
#
loop_
_entity_poly.entity_id
_entity_poly.type
_entity_poly.pdbx_seq_one_letter_code
_entity_poly.pdbx_strand_id
1 'polypeptide(L)'
;MSVEENKALLRRVFEEGWNAGNLDLFDETDSPEYVLHDPSVPEDVRGVESAKQFASMYLRAFPDLRFTIEEQVAEGDKVVTRWTSSATHQGELMGIPATGNRTGVSGFTISRISEGKLVEDWNNWDTLGLMRQLGVIPEPEQSE
;
A
#
# COMPACT_ATOMS: atom_id res chain seq x y z
N MET A 1 22.88 6.29 -1.01
CA MET A 1 22.39 5.89 0.32
C MET A 1 22.64 4.40 0.54
N SER A 2 22.83 4.02 1.78
CA SER A 2 23.02 2.61 2.14
C SER A 2 21.70 1.85 2.06
N VAL A 3 21.79 0.53 1.99
CA VAL A 3 20.59 -0.31 2.04
C VAL A 3 19.82 -0.12 3.36
N GLU A 4 20.52 0.13 4.46
CA GLU A 4 19.88 0.37 5.76
C GLU A 4 19.11 1.69 5.77
N GLU A 5 19.67 2.72 5.16
CA GLU A 5 18.99 4.01 5.02
C GLU A 5 17.76 3.88 4.10
N ASN A 6 17.86 3.11 3.03
CA ASN A 6 16.75 2.85 2.13
C ASN A 6 15.62 2.09 2.82
N LYS A 7 15.96 1.07 3.62
CA LYS A 7 14.97 0.35 4.44
C LYS A 7 14.27 1.28 5.43
N ALA A 8 15.02 2.17 6.07
CA ALA A 8 14.48 3.14 7.02
C ALA A 8 13.51 4.11 6.35
N LEU A 9 13.83 4.55 5.12
CA LEU A 9 12.93 5.40 4.34
C LEU A 9 11.57 4.72 4.13
N LEU A 10 11.58 3.45 3.73
CA LEU A 10 10.34 2.71 3.50
C LEU A 10 9.57 2.45 4.80
N ARG A 11 10.24 2.17 5.92
CA ARG A 11 9.56 2.09 7.22
C ARG A 11 8.84 3.38 7.55
N ARG A 12 9.49 4.51 7.28
CA ARG A 12 8.90 5.82 7.52
C ARG A 12 7.65 6.04 6.66
N VAL A 13 7.72 5.65 5.39
CA VAL A 13 6.56 5.75 4.48
C VAL A 13 5.37 4.94 5.00
N PHE A 14 5.60 3.68 5.42
CA PHE A 14 4.53 2.82 5.92
C PHE A 14 4.00 3.28 7.28
N GLU A 15 4.89 3.58 8.22
CA GLU A 15 4.50 3.85 9.62
C GLU A 15 4.00 5.28 9.83
N GLU A 16 4.67 6.27 9.25
CA GLU A 16 4.29 7.66 9.44
C GLU A 16 3.37 8.17 8.33
N GLY A 17 3.57 7.72 7.09
CA GLY A 17 2.73 8.12 5.97
C GLY A 17 1.37 7.45 6.03
N TRP A 18 1.35 6.14 5.94
CA TRP A 18 0.10 5.37 5.91
C TRP A 18 -0.53 5.19 7.28
N ASN A 19 0.18 4.60 8.24
CA ASN A 19 -0.41 4.24 9.54
C ASN A 19 -0.81 5.47 10.36
N ALA A 20 -0.02 6.53 10.31
CA ALA A 20 -0.36 7.77 11.00
C ALA A 20 -1.25 8.69 10.16
N GLY A 21 -1.50 8.34 8.90
CA GLY A 21 -2.33 9.16 8.01
C GLY A 21 -1.72 10.49 7.61
N ASN A 22 -0.40 10.61 7.71
CA ASN A 22 0.31 11.84 7.34
C ASN A 22 0.73 11.79 5.86
N LEU A 23 -0.22 12.02 4.97
CA LEU A 23 0.03 11.93 3.53
C LEU A 23 0.95 13.04 3.02
N ASP A 24 1.05 14.16 3.74
CA ASP A 24 1.98 15.24 3.38
C ASP A 24 3.45 14.81 3.52
N LEU A 25 3.70 13.74 4.27
CA LEU A 25 5.03 13.14 4.34
C LEU A 25 5.55 12.73 2.96
N PHE A 26 4.64 12.34 2.05
CA PHE A 26 5.02 11.93 0.70
C PHE A 26 5.70 13.06 -0.09
N ASP A 27 5.46 14.33 0.25
CA ASP A 27 6.19 15.46 -0.34
C ASP A 27 7.68 15.43 -0.01
N GLU A 28 8.03 14.86 1.16
CA GLU A 28 9.44 14.71 1.56
C GLU A 28 10.06 13.42 1.04
N THR A 29 9.31 12.33 1.08
CA THR A 29 9.87 10.98 0.84
C THR A 29 9.87 10.60 -0.62
N ASP A 30 8.93 11.12 -1.42
CA ASP A 30 8.76 10.71 -2.81
C ASP A 30 9.36 11.74 -3.76
N SER A 31 9.92 11.24 -4.87
CA SER A 31 10.36 12.09 -5.97
C SER A 31 9.14 12.70 -6.66
N PRO A 32 9.26 13.93 -7.23
CA PRO A 32 8.21 14.47 -8.09
C PRO A 32 7.85 13.56 -9.27
N GLU A 33 8.77 12.68 -9.67
CA GLU A 33 8.59 11.75 -10.79
C GLU A 33 8.13 10.36 -10.34
N TYR A 34 7.67 10.23 -9.11
CA TYR A 34 7.23 8.96 -8.53
C TYR A 34 6.17 8.26 -9.39
N VAL A 35 6.32 6.95 -9.54
CA VAL A 35 5.34 6.09 -10.23
C VAL A 35 5.03 4.88 -9.36
N LEU A 36 3.75 4.59 -9.20
CA LEU A 36 3.26 3.40 -8.52
C LEU A 36 2.54 2.50 -9.52
N HIS A 37 2.94 1.24 -9.54
CA HIS A 37 2.26 0.16 -10.25
C HIS A 37 1.49 -0.68 -9.23
N ASP A 38 0.17 -0.67 -9.30
CA ASP A 38 -0.68 -1.38 -8.35
C ASP A 38 -1.76 -2.16 -9.09
N PRO A 39 -2.00 -3.45 -8.72
CA PRO A 39 -2.98 -4.28 -9.42
C PRO A 39 -4.43 -3.85 -9.24
N SER A 40 -4.71 -2.97 -8.27
CA SER A 40 -6.09 -2.54 -7.99
C SER A 40 -6.56 -1.40 -8.88
N VAL A 41 -5.66 -0.77 -9.63
CA VAL A 41 -6.00 0.34 -10.51
C VAL A 41 -5.54 0.04 -11.93
N PRO A 42 -6.31 0.46 -12.95
CA PRO A 42 -6.02 0.10 -14.35
C PRO A 42 -4.83 0.86 -14.92
N GLU A 43 -4.50 2.04 -14.38
CA GLU A 43 -3.42 2.88 -14.85
C GLU A 43 -2.42 3.15 -13.74
N ASP A 44 -1.15 3.35 -14.10
CA ASP A 44 -0.13 3.69 -13.13
C ASP A 44 -0.44 5.02 -12.44
N VAL A 45 -0.12 5.08 -11.16
CA VAL A 45 -0.24 6.30 -10.36
C VAL A 45 1.04 7.11 -10.56
N ARG A 46 0.92 8.32 -11.08
CA ARG A 46 2.08 9.15 -11.42
C ARG A 46 2.09 10.45 -10.65
N GLY A 47 3.21 10.73 -10.00
CA GLY A 47 3.45 11.95 -9.23
C GLY A 47 2.95 11.86 -7.80
N VAL A 48 3.40 12.78 -6.98
CA VAL A 48 3.12 12.78 -5.53
C VAL A 48 1.64 13.06 -5.24
N GLU A 49 1.03 13.99 -5.96
CA GLU A 49 -0.39 14.31 -5.74
C GLU A 49 -1.29 13.12 -6.05
N SER A 50 -1.02 12.41 -7.14
CA SER A 50 -1.78 11.20 -7.47
C SER A 50 -1.54 10.09 -6.44
N ALA A 51 -0.32 9.99 -5.91
CA ALA A 51 0.01 9.04 -4.84
C ALA A 51 -0.79 9.36 -3.57
N LYS A 52 -0.92 10.63 -3.20
CA LYS A 52 -1.73 11.06 -2.06
C LYS A 52 -3.21 10.73 -2.27
N GLN A 53 -3.72 10.95 -3.48
CA GLN A 53 -5.12 10.63 -3.81
C GLN A 53 -5.38 9.13 -3.73
N PHE A 54 -4.44 8.32 -4.21
CA PHE A 54 -4.51 6.86 -4.11
C PHE A 54 -4.56 6.42 -2.65
N ALA A 55 -3.66 6.91 -1.82
CA ALA A 55 -3.63 6.60 -0.39
C ALA A 55 -4.91 7.08 0.31
N SER A 56 -5.36 8.28 -0.01
CA SER A 56 -6.58 8.85 0.57
C SER A 56 -7.82 8.00 0.25
N MET A 57 -7.88 7.45 -0.96
CA MET A 57 -8.98 6.56 -1.36
C MET A 57 -9.08 5.36 -0.43
N TYR A 58 -7.95 4.70 -0.15
CA TYR A 58 -7.91 3.56 0.75
C TYR A 58 -8.17 3.94 2.20
N LEU A 59 -7.61 5.06 2.67
CA LEU A 59 -7.81 5.50 4.06
C LEU A 59 -9.24 5.98 4.34
N ARG A 60 -9.93 6.49 3.34
CA ARG A 60 -11.36 6.81 3.50
C ARG A 60 -12.23 5.57 3.53
N ALA A 61 -11.88 4.56 2.74
CA ALA A 61 -12.60 3.29 2.76
C ALA A 61 -12.30 2.49 4.03
N PHE A 62 -11.07 2.59 4.53
CA PHE A 62 -10.57 1.85 5.69
C PHE A 62 -9.90 2.82 6.68
N PRO A 63 -10.67 3.57 7.48
CA PRO A 63 -10.10 4.58 8.37
C PRO A 63 -9.13 4.03 9.42
N ASP A 64 -9.26 2.76 9.77
CA ASP A 64 -8.39 2.08 10.73
C ASP A 64 -7.29 1.23 10.05
N LEU A 65 -7.01 1.48 8.78
CA LEU A 65 -5.99 0.73 8.04
C LEU A 65 -4.64 0.82 8.75
N ARG A 66 -4.05 -0.35 8.98
CA ARG A 66 -2.74 -0.45 9.59
C ARG A 66 -1.90 -1.49 8.87
N PHE A 67 -0.73 -1.07 8.42
CA PHE A 67 0.29 -1.95 7.86
C PHE A 67 1.22 -2.43 8.95
N THR A 68 1.61 -3.69 8.86
CA THR A 68 2.69 -4.27 9.66
C THR A 68 3.78 -4.72 8.69
N ILE A 69 4.98 -4.20 8.86
CA ILE A 69 6.14 -4.65 8.07
C ILE A 69 6.62 -5.96 8.69
N GLU A 70 6.48 -7.05 7.93
CA GLU A 70 6.90 -8.36 8.38
C GLU A 70 8.39 -8.58 8.13
N GLU A 71 8.90 -8.04 7.01
CA GLU A 71 10.26 -8.29 6.58
C GLU A 71 10.67 -7.29 5.52
N GLN A 72 11.94 -6.89 5.52
CA GLN A 72 12.51 -6.08 4.46
C GLN A 72 13.82 -6.71 3.97
N VAL A 73 13.96 -6.80 2.67
CA VAL A 73 15.18 -7.24 2.00
C VAL A 73 15.60 -6.14 1.03
N ALA A 74 16.87 -5.77 1.03
CA ALA A 74 17.35 -4.69 0.18
C ALA A 74 18.65 -5.05 -0.51
N GLU A 75 18.77 -4.61 -1.76
CA GLU A 75 19.99 -4.76 -2.55
C GLU A 75 20.07 -3.57 -3.51
N GLY A 76 21.23 -2.94 -3.58
CA GLY A 76 21.43 -1.76 -4.43
C GLY A 76 20.47 -0.64 -4.08
N ASP A 77 19.71 -0.20 -5.07
CA ASP A 77 18.73 0.87 -4.94
C ASP A 77 17.30 0.39 -4.67
N LYS A 78 17.13 -0.92 -4.42
CA LYS A 78 15.79 -1.51 -4.23
C LYS A 78 15.59 -2.08 -2.84
N VAL A 79 14.37 -1.92 -2.33
CA VAL A 79 13.90 -2.52 -1.08
C VAL A 79 12.66 -3.33 -1.38
N VAL A 80 12.62 -4.57 -0.91
CA VAL A 80 11.41 -5.38 -0.92
C VAL A 80 10.84 -5.36 0.49
N THR A 81 9.61 -4.92 0.64
CA THR A 81 8.89 -4.93 1.90
C THR A 81 7.75 -5.94 1.82
N ARG A 82 7.81 -6.96 2.67
CA ARG A 82 6.70 -7.89 2.85
C ARG A 82 5.86 -7.38 4.01
N TRP A 83 4.59 -7.18 3.76
CA TRP A 83 3.69 -6.56 4.74
C TRP A 83 2.36 -7.29 4.84
N THR A 84 1.72 -7.10 5.99
CA THR A 84 0.32 -7.45 6.20
C THR A 84 -0.44 -6.19 6.57
N SER A 85 -1.73 -6.16 6.33
CA SER A 85 -2.58 -5.06 6.74
C SER A 85 -3.84 -5.58 7.40
N SER A 86 -4.39 -4.77 8.30
CA SER A 86 -5.70 -5.01 8.91
C SER A 86 -6.53 -3.75 8.81
N ALA A 87 -7.82 -3.90 8.57
CA ALA A 87 -8.70 -2.76 8.40
C ALA A 87 -10.16 -3.18 8.48
N THR A 88 -11.04 -2.21 8.77
CA THR A 88 -12.48 -2.38 8.73
C THR A 88 -13.05 -1.54 7.59
N HIS A 89 -13.88 -2.16 6.74
CA HIS A 89 -14.47 -1.48 5.58
C HIS A 89 -15.63 -0.59 6.03
N GLN A 90 -15.35 0.69 6.22
CA GLN A 90 -16.29 1.66 6.77
C GLN A 90 -16.68 2.77 5.79
N GLY A 91 -16.05 2.83 4.63
CA GLY A 91 -16.35 3.78 3.57
C GLY A 91 -16.41 3.09 2.22
N GLU A 92 -16.96 3.77 1.23
CA GLU A 92 -17.03 3.23 -0.13
C GLU A 92 -15.63 3.00 -0.69
N LEU A 93 -15.43 1.84 -1.33
CA LEU A 93 -14.21 1.52 -2.06
C LEU A 93 -14.56 1.21 -3.51
N MET A 94 -14.13 2.07 -4.45
CA MET A 94 -14.30 1.85 -5.89
C MET A 94 -15.72 1.37 -6.26
N GLY A 95 -16.73 2.04 -5.73
CA GLY A 95 -18.13 1.70 -5.97
C GLY A 95 -18.71 0.62 -5.05
N ILE A 96 -17.91 0.02 -4.19
CA ILE A 96 -18.38 -0.98 -3.22
C ILE A 96 -18.82 -0.25 -1.95
N PRO A 97 -20.11 -0.28 -1.59
CA PRO A 97 -20.58 0.35 -0.36
C PRO A 97 -19.94 -0.27 0.88
N ALA A 98 -19.83 0.51 1.94
CA ALA A 98 -19.25 0.04 3.20
C ALA A 98 -19.97 -1.22 3.70
N THR A 99 -19.19 -2.27 3.96
CA THR A 99 -19.72 -3.56 4.43
C THR A 99 -19.63 -3.72 5.95
N GLY A 100 -18.78 -2.94 6.60
CA GLY A 100 -18.47 -3.12 8.01
C GLY A 100 -17.58 -4.32 8.29
N ASN A 101 -17.14 -5.02 7.26
CA ASN A 101 -16.34 -6.24 7.42
C ASN A 101 -14.90 -5.93 7.82
N ARG A 102 -14.38 -6.73 8.72
CA ARG A 102 -12.97 -6.70 9.09
C ARG A 102 -12.17 -7.45 8.03
N THR A 103 -11.03 -6.88 7.62
CA THR A 103 -10.21 -7.46 6.57
C THR A 103 -8.77 -7.65 7.03
N GLY A 104 -8.12 -8.65 6.45
CA GLY A 104 -6.68 -8.86 6.58
C GLY A 104 -6.11 -9.20 5.22
N VAL A 105 -5.07 -8.48 4.81
CA VAL A 105 -4.47 -8.62 3.48
C VAL A 105 -2.97 -8.72 3.62
N SER A 106 -2.33 -9.49 2.74
CA SER A 106 -0.87 -9.56 2.66
C SER A 106 -0.39 -9.13 1.29
N GLY A 107 0.84 -8.64 1.23
CA GLY A 107 1.42 -8.23 -0.03
C GLY A 107 2.90 -7.94 0.06
N PHE A 108 3.44 -7.62 -1.09
CA PHE A 108 4.84 -7.21 -1.26
C PHE A 108 4.87 -5.89 -2.02
N THR A 109 5.82 -5.06 -1.65
CA THR A 109 6.14 -3.85 -2.41
C THR A 109 7.63 -3.87 -2.71
N ILE A 110 7.97 -3.72 -3.99
CA ILE A 110 9.36 -3.45 -4.39
C ILE A 110 9.45 -1.95 -4.61
N SER A 111 10.39 -1.32 -3.91
CA SER A 111 10.60 0.13 -3.96
C SER A 111 11.98 0.43 -4.51
N ARG A 112 12.06 1.37 -5.47
CA ARG A 112 13.32 1.86 -5.99
C ARG A 112 13.57 3.28 -5.49
N ILE A 113 14.75 3.51 -4.94
CA ILE A 113 15.16 4.77 -4.34
C ILE A 113 16.27 5.39 -5.18
N SER A 114 16.21 6.69 -5.43
CA SER A 114 17.26 7.44 -6.10
C SER A 114 17.44 8.78 -5.40
N GLU A 115 18.69 9.12 -5.10
CA GLU A 115 19.04 10.38 -4.44
C GLU A 115 18.25 10.62 -3.15
N GLY A 116 18.03 9.54 -2.37
CA GLY A 116 17.32 9.62 -1.11
C GLY A 116 15.81 9.76 -1.21
N LYS A 117 15.25 9.60 -2.40
CA LYS A 117 13.81 9.71 -2.67
C LYS A 117 13.25 8.42 -3.27
N LEU A 118 12.01 8.13 -2.93
CA LEU A 118 11.26 7.03 -3.52
C LEU A 118 10.84 7.43 -4.94
N VAL A 119 11.26 6.67 -5.94
CA VAL A 119 11.00 7.01 -7.33
C VAL A 119 10.04 6.06 -8.02
N GLU A 120 9.94 4.83 -7.53
CA GLU A 120 9.04 3.85 -8.15
C GLU A 120 8.71 2.73 -7.17
N ASP A 121 7.44 2.32 -7.17
CA ASP A 121 6.94 1.19 -6.40
C ASP A 121 6.21 0.21 -7.31
N TRP A 122 6.41 -1.07 -7.05
CA TRP A 122 5.63 -2.17 -7.62
C TRP A 122 4.95 -2.87 -6.45
N ASN A 123 3.63 -2.79 -6.40
CA ASN A 123 2.82 -3.51 -5.42
C ASN A 123 2.29 -4.79 -6.03
N ASN A 124 2.31 -5.87 -5.23
CA ASN A 124 1.53 -7.06 -5.51
C ASN A 124 0.95 -7.53 -4.20
N TRP A 125 -0.38 -7.58 -4.15
CA TRP A 125 -1.08 -7.95 -2.93
C TRP A 125 -2.34 -8.73 -3.25
N ASP A 126 -2.90 -9.39 -2.25
CA ASP A 126 -4.03 -10.29 -2.40
C ASP A 126 -5.35 -9.53 -2.60
N THR A 127 -5.51 -8.98 -3.80
CA THR A 127 -6.73 -8.25 -4.18
C THR A 127 -7.95 -9.16 -4.21
N LEU A 128 -7.78 -10.40 -4.68
CA LEU A 128 -8.86 -11.38 -4.71
C LEU A 128 -9.34 -11.69 -3.29
N GLY A 129 -8.40 -11.90 -2.36
CA GLY A 129 -8.72 -12.13 -0.96
C GLY A 129 -9.51 -10.98 -0.35
N LEU A 130 -9.12 -9.74 -0.65
CA LEU A 130 -9.89 -8.58 -0.20
C LEU A 130 -11.33 -8.61 -0.74
N MET A 131 -11.50 -8.86 -2.04
CA MET A 131 -12.83 -8.90 -2.65
C MET A 131 -13.71 -10.00 -2.04
N ARG A 132 -13.13 -11.14 -1.70
CA ARG A 132 -13.85 -12.22 -1.01
C ARG A 132 -14.26 -11.80 0.40
N GLN A 133 -13.37 -11.15 1.14
CA GLN A 133 -13.66 -10.68 2.50
C GLN A 133 -14.74 -9.60 2.52
N LEU A 134 -14.84 -8.81 1.45
CA LEU A 134 -15.90 -7.81 1.31
C LEU A 134 -17.20 -8.40 0.78
N GLY A 135 -17.21 -9.67 0.37
CA GLY A 135 -18.39 -10.34 -0.13
C GLY A 135 -18.75 -10.01 -1.58
N VAL A 136 -17.83 -9.37 -2.31
CA VAL A 136 -18.04 -9.01 -3.73
C VAL A 136 -17.82 -10.20 -4.64
N ILE A 137 -16.93 -11.10 -4.23
CA ILE A 137 -16.60 -12.33 -4.94
C ILE A 137 -16.88 -13.50 -3.99
N PRO A 138 -17.55 -14.58 -4.46
CA PRO A 138 -17.84 -15.72 -3.60
C PRO A 138 -16.57 -16.37 -3.04
N GLU A 139 -16.66 -16.87 -1.80
CA GLU A 139 -15.62 -17.71 -1.23
C GLU A 139 -15.52 -19.02 -2.02
N PRO A 140 -14.31 -19.62 -2.11
CA PRO A 140 -14.17 -20.91 -2.77
C PRO A 140 -15.03 -21.97 -2.08
N GLU A 141 -15.64 -22.86 -2.87
CA GLU A 141 -16.32 -24.01 -2.31
C GLU A 141 -15.31 -24.93 -1.63
N GLN A 142 -15.67 -25.41 -0.44
CA GLN A 142 -14.84 -26.37 0.25
C GLN A 142 -15.18 -27.77 -0.24
N SER A 143 -14.14 -28.53 -0.61
CA SER A 143 -14.32 -29.95 -0.92
C SER A 143 -14.65 -30.71 0.34
N GLU A 144 -15.66 -31.52 0.28
CA GLU A 144 -15.99 -32.43 1.37
C GLU A 144 -15.13 -33.70 1.29
#